data_6237d8efd102aaed6322815071422861
#
_entry.id   6237d8efd102aaed6322815071422861
#
_cell.length_a   1.000
_cell.length_b   1.000
_cell.length_c   1.000
_cell.angle_alpha   90.00
_cell.angle_beta   90.00
_cell.angle_gamma   90.00
#
_symmetry.space_group_name_H-M   'P 1'
#
loop_
_entity.id
_entity.type
_entity.pdbx_description
1 polymer ?
#
loop_
_entity_poly.entity_id
_entity_poly.type
_entity_poly.pdbx_seq_one_letter_code
_entity_poly.pdbx_strand_id
1 'polypeptide(L)'
;MAGTGVNCRKPWRLPRVRHGGATLVYVLCLLVIILLLGVSAAQMALQGEKAARGERDRQIAFQAAEEALVDAQNDIEGLPGAPGRSSLFAPDSAAGFADGCGEAGALGLCLPAAPDAPALWLSTDLDGADAGNRTVPYGQFTGAVMQTGQGFLPSRRPRYLIELLPFHPPGAQATAAAGGLATESYVYRITAIGFGAQESTQVVLQSYYRKQAVGAGP
;
A
#
# COMPACT_ATOMS: atom_id res chain seq x y z
N MET A 1 -89.59 20.27 60.45
CA MET A 1 -89.33 20.70 59.09
C MET A 1 -87.87 20.93 58.96
N ALA A 2 -87.24 20.09 58.19
CA ALA A 2 -85.78 19.96 58.10
C ALA A 2 -85.20 20.95 57.04
N GLY A 3 -84.25 21.78 57.48
CA GLY A 3 -83.48 22.65 56.57
C GLY A 3 -82.17 22.03 56.20
N THR A 4 -82.01 21.63 54.97
CA THR A 4 -80.79 21.07 54.40
C THR A 4 -79.75 22.18 54.12
N GLY A 5 -78.67 22.15 54.92
CA GLY A 5 -77.51 23.02 54.70
C GLY A 5 -76.69 22.56 53.50
N VAL A 6 -76.53 23.35 52.47
CA VAL A 6 -75.67 23.13 51.29
C VAL A 6 -74.23 23.49 51.67
N ASN A 7 -73.39 22.51 51.72
CA ASN A 7 -71.99 22.66 52.05
C ASN A 7 -71.21 23.09 50.78
N CYS A 8 -70.84 24.36 50.68
CA CYS A 8 -70.09 24.96 49.57
C CYS A 8 -68.60 24.50 49.64
N ARG A 9 -68.22 23.55 48.84
CA ARG A 9 -66.84 23.11 48.72
C ARG A 9 -65.95 24.23 48.15
N LYS A 10 -65.01 24.64 48.95
CA LYS A 10 -63.98 25.62 48.60
C LYS A 10 -63.11 25.09 47.40
N PRO A 11 -62.99 25.85 46.32
CA PRO A 11 -62.15 25.37 45.18
C PRO A 11 -60.69 25.31 45.59
N TRP A 12 -60.11 24.20 45.34
CA TRP A 12 -58.65 23.94 45.51
C TRP A 12 -57.88 24.84 44.54
N ARG A 13 -57.23 25.88 45.06
CA ARG A 13 -56.30 26.69 44.31
C ARG A 13 -55.02 25.96 44.29
N LEU A 14 -54.66 25.37 43.15
CA LEU A 14 -53.33 24.85 42.88
C LEU A 14 -52.32 26.00 43.03
N PRO A 15 -51.18 25.78 43.76
CA PRO A 15 -50.16 26.82 43.86
C PRO A 15 -49.57 27.05 42.47
N ARG A 16 -49.65 28.29 41.96
CA ARG A 16 -48.90 28.71 40.79
C ARG A 16 -47.41 28.70 41.18
N VAL A 17 -46.70 27.64 40.80
CA VAL A 17 -45.25 27.58 40.87
C VAL A 17 -44.73 28.69 39.93
N ARG A 18 -44.23 29.76 40.49
CA ARG A 18 -43.52 30.81 39.75
C ARG A 18 -42.20 30.20 39.26
N HIS A 19 -42.18 29.66 38.03
CA HIS A 19 -40.98 29.28 37.32
C HIS A 19 -40.29 30.56 36.78
N GLY A 20 -39.75 31.37 37.70
CA GLY A 20 -39.01 32.57 37.34
C GLY A 20 -37.54 32.23 37.10
N GLY A 21 -37.02 32.47 35.90
CA GLY A 21 -35.59 32.53 35.62
C GLY A 21 -34.87 31.21 35.31
N ALA A 22 -35.29 30.08 35.87
CA ALA A 22 -34.60 28.79 35.66
C ALA A 22 -34.73 28.25 34.21
N THR A 23 -35.87 28.50 33.56
CA THR A 23 -36.12 28.05 32.18
C THR A 23 -35.14 28.67 31.17
N LEU A 24 -34.76 29.95 31.37
CA LEU A 24 -33.78 30.61 30.49
C LEU A 24 -32.42 29.93 30.58
N VAL A 25 -31.99 29.55 31.79
CA VAL A 25 -30.70 28.86 32.01
C VAL A 25 -30.71 27.49 31.36
N TYR A 26 -31.81 26.72 31.50
CA TYR A 26 -31.94 25.41 30.85
C TYR A 26 -31.92 25.52 29.33
N VAL A 27 -32.62 26.49 28.75
CA VAL A 27 -32.61 26.71 27.30
C VAL A 27 -31.25 27.11 26.81
N LEU A 28 -30.52 27.97 27.55
CA LEU A 28 -29.17 28.38 27.21
C LEU A 28 -28.20 27.19 27.26
N CYS A 29 -28.26 26.37 28.31
CA CYS A 29 -27.46 25.15 28.42
C CYS A 29 -27.72 24.17 27.27
N LEU A 30 -29.01 23.94 26.95
CA LEU A 30 -29.35 23.06 25.81
C LEU A 30 -28.83 23.59 24.49
N LEU A 31 -28.95 24.91 24.28
CA LEU A 31 -28.42 25.55 23.05
C LEU A 31 -26.92 25.39 22.92
N VAL A 32 -26.18 25.59 24.03
CA VAL A 32 -24.70 25.36 24.04
C VAL A 32 -24.35 23.90 23.73
N ILE A 33 -25.10 22.94 24.32
CA ILE A 33 -24.88 21.51 24.06
C ILE A 33 -25.13 21.19 22.58
N ILE A 34 -26.22 21.68 22.00
CA ILE A 34 -26.56 21.46 20.59
C ILE A 34 -25.48 22.08 19.67
N LEU A 35 -24.99 23.27 19.99
CA LEU A 35 -23.91 23.91 19.24
C LEU A 35 -22.63 23.10 19.30
N LEU A 36 -22.23 22.62 20.49
CA LEU A 36 -21.04 21.78 20.65
C LEU A 36 -21.17 20.46 19.87
N LEU A 37 -22.33 19.82 19.92
CA LEU A 37 -22.60 18.60 19.14
C LEU A 37 -22.56 18.87 17.63
N GLY A 38 -23.13 20.00 17.19
CA GLY A 38 -23.10 20.40 15.78
C GLY A 38 -21.68 20.65 15.26
N VAL A 39 -20.85 21.36 16.03
CA VAL A 39 -19.44 21.60 15.68
C VAL A 39 -18.67 20.27 15.64
N SER A 40 -18.86 19.39 16.62
CA SER A 40 -18.21 18.08 16.66
C SER A 40 -18.60 17.22 15.46
N ALA A 41 -19.87 17.19 15.09
CA ALA A 41 -20.34 16.44 13.91
C ALA A 41 -19.74 16.99 12.61
N ALA A 42 -19.65 18.31 12.45
CA ALA A 42 -19.00 18.93 11.30
C ALA A 42 -17.51 18.60 11.21
N GLN A 43 -16.80 18.60 12.32
CA GLN A 43 -15.37 18.22 12.36
C GLN A 43 -15.17 16.75 11.97
N MET A 44 -16.01 15.82 12.45
CA MET A 44 -15.96 14.40 12.08
C MET A 44 -16.22 14.22 10.57
N ALA A 45 -17.15 14.94 9.99
CA ALA A 45 -17.43 14.88 8.55
C ALA A 45 -16.21 15.32 7.71
N LEU A 46 -15.56 16.44 8.08
CA LEU A 46 -14.35 16.92 7.40
C LEU A 46 -13.15 15.96 7.54
N GLN A 47 -12.99 15.34 8.71
CA GLN A 47 -11.94 14.33 8.93
C GLN A 47 -12.21 13.08 8.09
N GLY A 48 -13.47 12.62 8.00
CA GLY A 48 -13.89 11.51 7.18
C GLY A 48 -13.59 11.72 5.69
N GLU A 49 -13.85 12.93 5.18
CA GLU A 49 -13.54 13.28 3.80
C GLU A 49 -12.02 13.26 3.51
N LYS A 50 -11.22 13.83 4.42
CA LYS A 50 -9.75 13.80 4.28
C LYS A 50 -9.21 12.36 4.32
N ALA A 51 -9.72 11.54 5.24
CA ALA A 51 -9.33 10.14 5.34
C ALA A 51 -9.71 9.35 4.07
N ALA A 52 -10.89 9.56 3.51
CA ALA A 52 -11.33 8.91 2.28
C ALA A 52 -10.48 9.31 1.06
N ARG A 53 -10.08 10.58 0.98
CA ARG A 53 -9.16 11.05 -0.08
C ARG A 53 -7.78 10.43 0.06
N GLY A 54 -7.23 10.37 1.29
CA GLY A 54 -5.94 9.74 1.56
C GLY A 54 -5.94 8.24 1.26
N GLU A 55 -7.03 7.54 1.62
CA GLU A 55 -7.18 6.10 1.33
C GLU A 55 -7.25 5.83 -0.17
N ARG A 56 -8.01 6.65 -0.92
CA ARG A 56 -8.04 6.54 -2.39
C ARG A 56 -6.65 6.73 -3.00
N ASP A 57 -5.92 7.72 -2.54
CA ASP A 57 -4.59 8.01 -3.05
C ASP A 57 -3.61 6.86 -2.76
N ARG A 58 -3.71 6.27 -1.57
CA ARG A 58 -2.96 5.06 -1.21
C ARG A 58 -3.33 3.86 -2.09
N GLN A 59 -4.60 3.69 -2.44
CA GLN A 59 -5.04 2.62 -3.34
C GLN A 59 -4.48 2.79 -4.74
N ILE A 60 -4.38 4.03 -5.25
CA ILE A 60 -3.73 4.32 -6.53
C ILE A 60 -2.25 3.90 -6.48
N ALA A 61 -1.54 4.28 -5.41
CA ALA A 61 -0.15 3.89 -5.22
C ALA A 61 0.02 2.37 -5.12
N PHE A 62 -0.89 1.69 -4.41
CA PHE A 62 -0.89 0.25 -4.26
C PHE A 62 -1.08 -0.45 -5.61
N GLN A 63 -2.08 -0.06 -6.40
CA GLN A 63 -2.32 -0.61 -7.72
C GLN A 63 -1.14 -0.36 -8.67
N ALA A 64 -0.54 0.82 -8.62
CA ALA A 64 0.67 1.12 -9.40
C ALA A 64 1.85 0.22 -9.01
N ALA A 65 2.03 -0.09 -7.72
CA ALA A 65 3.05 -1.01 -7.26
C ALA A 65 2.76 -2.46 -7.69
N GLU A 66 1.50 -2.91 -7.67
CA GLU A 66 1.09 -4.23 -8.19
C GLU A 66 1.38 -4.36 -9.69
N GLU A 67 1.05 -3.33 -10.47
CA GLU A 67 1.39 -3.28 -11.91
C GLU A 67 2.89 -3.41 -12.14
N ALA A 68 3.72 -2.76 -11.31
CA ALA A 68 5.18 -2.87 -11.41
C ALA A 68 5.69 -4.28 -11.03
N LEU A 69 5.04 -4.97 -10.07
CA LEU A 69 5.36 -6.37 -9.78
C LEU A 69 5.07 -7.27 -10.99
N VAL A 70 3.93 -7.06 -11.65
CA VAL A 70 3.56 -7.80 -12.87
C VAL A 70 4.52 -7.47 -14.01
N ASP A 71 4.90 -6.20 -14.17
CA ASP A 71 5.89 -5.79 -15.19
C ASP A 71 7.25 -6.46 -14.97
N ALA A 72 7.70 -6.54 -13.70
CA ALA A 72 8.92 -7.26 -13.35
C ALA A 72 8.84 -8.77 -13.62
N GLN A 73 7.69 -9.40 -13.38
CA GLN A 73 7.47 -10.80 -13.76
C GLN A 73 7.53 -11.01 -15.27
N ASN A 74 6.95 -10.10 -16.02
CA ASN A 74 7.00 -10.10 -17.48
C ASN A 74 8.43 -9.86 -18.01
N ASP A 75 9.23 -9.03 -17.34
CA ASP A 75 10.65 -8.83 -17.62
C ASP A 75 11.44 -10.13 -17.41
N ILE A 76 11.17 -10.88 -16.33
CA ILE A 76 11.79 -12.17 -16.02
C ILE A 76 11.41 -13.24 -17.06
N GLU A 77 10.13 -13.36 -17.40
CA GLU A 77 9.65 -14.38 -18.35
C GLU A 77 10.00 -14.03 -19.80
N GLY A 78 9.96 -12.75 -20.14
CA GLY A 78 10.09 -12.24 -21.49
C GLY A 78 8.77 -12.28 -22.26
N LEU A 79 8.38 -11.13 -22.80
CA LEU A 79 7.21 -11.02 -23.65
C LEU A 79 7.59 -11.12 -25.11
N PRO A 80 6.82 -11.83 -25.97
CA PRO A 80 7.07 -11.87 -27.40
C PRO A 80 7.05 -10.47 -28.01
N GLY A 81 8.14 -10.10 -28.69
CA GLY A 81 8.26 -8.80 -29.36
C GLY A 81 8.67 -7.64 -28.47
N ALA A 82 8.85 -7.84 -27.17
CA ALA A 82 9.42 -6.84 -26.27
C ALA A 82 10.95 -6.78 -26.37
N PRO A 83 11.58 -5.63 -26.04
CA PRO A 83 13.05 -5.49 -26.01
C PRO A 83 13.69 -6.26 -24.84
N GLY A 84 13.08 -7.30 -24.36
CA GLY A 84 13.32 -8.00 -23.13
C GLY A 84 14.76 -8.50 -22.91
N ARG A 85 15.05 -8.83 -21.67
CA ARG A 85 16.32 -9.36 -21.17
C ARG A 85 16.15 -10.70 -20.45
N SER A 86 15.11 -11.47 -20.80
CA SER A 86 14.74 -12.72 -20.14
C SER A 86 15.86 -13.78 -20.15
N SER A 87 16.85 -13.66 -21.04
CA SER A 87 18.06 -14.50 -21.07
C SER A 87 18.97 -14.31 -19.84
N LEU A 88 18.88 -13.17 -19.14
CA LEU A 88 19.64 -12.92 -17.91
C LEU A 88 19.02 -13.64 -16.68
N PHE A 89 17.81 -14.14 -16.81
CA PHE A 89 17.08 -14.81 -15.73
C PHE A 89 17.10 -16.34 -15.91
N ALA A 90 18.31 -16.90 -15.93
CA ALA A 90 18.46 -18.35 -15.93
C ALA A 90 18.29 -18.90 -14.49
N PRO A 91 17.59 -20.06 -14.32
CA PRO A 91 17.31 -20.60 -12.99
C PRO A 91 18.54 -21.00 -12.18
N ASP A 92 19.68 -21.18 -12.85
CA ASP A 92 20.96 -21.71 -12.35
C ASP A 92 22.14 -20.73 -12.51
N SER A 93 21.87 -19.48 -12.90
CA SER A 93 22.93 -18.49 -13.17
C SER A 93 22.65 -17.15 -12.49
N ALA A 94 23.70 -16.56 -11.93
CA ALA A 94 23.70 -15.21 -11.39
C ALA A 94 24.20 -14.16 -12.42
N ALA A 95 24.38 -14.55 -13.70
CA ALA A 95 24.86 -13.65 -14.74
C ALA A 95 23.93 -12.42 -14.89
N GLY A 96 24.53 -11.25 -14.94
CA GLY A 96 23.78 -9.97 -15.03
C GLY A 96 23.39 -9.35 -13.70
N PHE A 97 23.47 -10.08 -12.60
CA PHE A 97 23.24 -9.53 -11.25
C PHE A 97 24.54 -8.98 -10.67
N ALA A 98 24.44 -7.81 -10.01
CA ALA A 98 25.60 -7.11 -9.48
C ALA A 98 25.35 -6.58 -8.06
N ASP A 99 26.42 -6.40 -7.29
CA ASP A 99 26.37 -5.68 -6.02
C ASP A 99 25.94 -4.22 -6.26
N GLY A 100 25.02 -3.73 -5.44
CA GLY A 100 24.45 -2.40 -5.60
C GLY A 100 23.59 -2.20 -6.85
N CYS A 101 23.17 -3.31 -7.46
CA CYS A 101 22.37 -3.39 -8.69
C CYS A 101 23.12 -3.00 -9.98
N GLY A 102 22.74 -3.65 -11.09
CA GLY A 102 23.35 -3.42 -12.39
C GLY A 102 22.93 -2.13 -13.06
N GLU A 103 23.56 -1.86 -14.22
CA GLU A 103 23.33 -0.69 -15.07
C GLU A 103 22.92 -1.11 -16.48
N ALA A 104 22.42 -0.16 -17.25
CA ALA A 104 22.04 -0.35 -18.66
C ALA A 104 21.09 -1.56 -18.86
N GLY A 105 21.49 -2.58 -19.61
CA GLY A 105 20.71 -3.81 -19.82
C GLY A 105 20.49 -4.65 -18.56
N ALA A 106 21.34 -4.51 -17.54
CA ALA A 106 21.24 -5.18 -16.25
C ALA A 106 20.65 -4.27 -15.14
N LEU A 107 20.10 -3.10 -15.50
CA LEU A 107 19.54 -2.16 -14.54
C LEU A 107 18.54 -2.84 -13.60
N GLY A 108 18.68 -2.61 -12.29
CA GLY A 108 17.79 -3.17 -11.28
C GLY A 108 17.97 -4.66 -11.00
N LEU A 109 19.00 -5.33 -11.57
CA LEU A 109 19.36 -6.69 -11.22
C LEU A 109 20.42 -6.68 -10.13
N CYS A 110 20.06 -7.15 -8.95
CA CYS A 110 20.82 -6.96 -7.74
C CYS A 110 21.21 -8.30 -7.11
N LEU A 111 22.46 -8.42 -6.65
CA LEU A 111 22.82 -9.45 -5.69
C LEU A 111 22.31 -9.06 -4.30
N PRO A 112 22.02 -10.04 -3.43
CA PRO A 112 21.53 -9.74 -2.07
C PRO A 112 22.60 -8.98 -1.28
N ALA A 113 22.17 -8.13 -0.37
CA ALA A 113 23.07 -7.49 0.58
C ALA A 113 23.79 -8.53 1.44
N ALA A 114 25.02 -8.21 1.89
CA ALA A 114 25.76 -9.04 2.84
C ALA A 114 24.93 -9.28 4.11
N PRO A 115 25.12 -10.41 4.82
CA PRO A 115 24.27 -10.77 5.98
C PRO A 115 24.24 -9.74 7.11
N ASP A 116 25.28 -8.94 7.26
CA ASP A 116 25.45 -7.88 8.25
C ASP A 116 25.14 -6.47 7.73
N ALA A 117 24.81 -6.34 6.44
CA ALA A 117 24.39 -5.09 5.82
C ALA A 117 22.86 -4.90 5.86
N PRO A 118 22.37 -3.65 5.81
CA PRO A 118 20.96 -3.39 5.65
C PRO A 118 20.39 -4.05 4.40
N ALA A 119 19.15 -4.51 4.46
CA ALA A 119 18.49 -5.05 3.28
C ALA A 119 18.55 -4.07 2.11
N LEU A 120 18.78 -4.56 0.90
CA LEU A 120 19.02 -3.73 -0.29
C LEU A 120 17.89 -2.72 -0.54
N TRP A 121 16.64 -3.14 -0.36
CA TRP A 121 15.46 -2.30 -0.54
C TRP A 121 15.33 -1.18 0.50
N LEU A 122 16.11 -1.23 1.62
CA LEU A 122 16.22 -0.14 2.60
C LEU A 122 17.34 0.84 2.28
N SER A 123 18.36 0.39 1.56
CA SER A 123 19.56 1.18 1.23
C SER A 123 19.51 1.79 -0.17
N THR A 124 18.63 1.27 -1.04
CA THR A 124 18.47 1.76 -2.42
C THR A 124 17.42 2.85 -2.47
N ASP A 125 17.71 3.93 -3.19
CA ASP A 125 16.69 4.92 -3.55
C ASP A 125 15.68 4.28 -4.52
N LEU A 126 14.52 3.86 -3.97
CA LEU A 126 13.46 3.23 -4.77
C LEU A 126 12.71 4.25 -5.62
N ASP A 127 12.68 5.50 -5.20
CA ASP A 127 11.83 6.51 -5.84
C ASP A 127 12.43 7.08 -7.12
N GLY A 128 13.70 6.90 -7.32
CA GLY A 128 14.36 7.24 -8.57
C GLY A 128 14.68 8.70 -8.74
N ALA A 129 14.74 9.45 -7.64
CA ALA A 129 15.04 10.88 -7.68
C ALA A 129 16.52 11.16 -8.00
N ASP A 130 17.42 10.25 -7.62
CA ASP A 130 18.85 10.44 -7.75
C ASP A 130 19.41 10.09 -9.15
N ALA A 131 20.40 10.87 -9.57
CA ALA A 131 21.17 10.59 -10.78
C ALA A 131 22.07 9.36 -10.57
N GLY A 132 21.73 8.23 -10.97
CA GLY A 132 22.42 6.94 -10.72
C GLY A 132 21.47 5.94 -10.08
N ASN A 133 20.19 6.23 -10.14
CA ASN A 133 19.14 5.36 -9.67
C ASN A 133 19.27 3.96 -10.30
N ARG A 134 19.16 2.95 -9.45
CA ARG A 134 19.35 1.53 -9.80
C ARG A 134 18.03 0.77 -9.94
N THR A 135 16.89 1.47 -9.91
CA THR A 135 15.57 0.86 -10.09
C THR A 135 15.08 0.99 -11.53
N VAL A 136 14.31 0.02 -11.98
CA VAL A 136 13.76 -0.05 -13.34
C VAL A 136 12.44 0.71 -13.40
N PRO A 137 12.27 1.72 -14.25
CA PRO A 137 10.97 2.31 -14.52
C PRO A 137 10.03 1.29 -15.20
N TYR A 138 8.76 1.32 -14.84
CA TYR A 138 7.71 0.52 -15.48
C TYR A 138 7.78 0.59 -17.01
N GLY A 139 7.72 -0.56 -17.64
CA GLY A 139 7.70 -0.70 -19.09
C GLY A 139 9.06 -0.58 -19.79
N GLN A 140 10.16 -0.36 -19.06
CA GLN A 140 11.48 -0.16 -19.69
C GLN A 140 11.95 -1.37 -20.51
N PHE A 141 11.72 -2.58 -20.03
CA PHE A 141 12.14 -3.82 -20.70
C PHE A 141 10.98 -4.60 -21.30
N THR A 142 9.76 -4.31 -20.91
CA THR A 142 8.55 -4.98 -21.40
C THR A 142 7.82 -4.20 -22.48
N GLY A 143 8.07 -2.89 -22.58
CA GLY A 143 7.34 -2.00 -23.49
C GLY A 143 5.94 -1.62 -22.96
N ALA A 144 5.60 -2.00 -21.74
CA ALA A 144 4.32 -1.64 -21.12
C ALA A 144 4.20 -0.12 -20.92
N VAL A 145 3.00 0.41 -21.09
CA VAL A 145 2.74 1.85 -21.00
C VAL A 145 1.71 2.12 -19.91
N MET A 146 2.01 3.06 -19.02
CA MET A 146 1.12 3.53 -17.98
C MET A 146 0.91 5.04 -18.14
N GLN A 147 -0.35 5.48 -18.07
CA GLN A 147 -0.68 6.91 -18.03
C GLN A 147 -0.43 7.45 -16.62
N THR A 148 0.16 8.65 -16.54
CA THR A 148 0.53 9.28 -15.27
C THR A 148 0.25 10.79 -15.29
N GLY A 149 0.16 11.41 -14.13
CA GLY A 149 0.29 12.85 -13.96
C GLY A 149 -1.00 13.68 -13.99
N GLN A 150 -2.18 13.08 -14.15
CA GLN A 150 -3.44 13.83 -14.14
C GLN A 150 -4.58 13.12 -13.42
N GLY A 151 -5.37 13.87 -12.67
CA GLY A 151 -6.61 13.39 -12.04
C GLY A 151 -6.38 12.32 -10.99
N PHE A 152 -6.89 11.13 -11.21
CA PHE A 152 -6.76 9.96 -10.33
C PHE A 152 -5.71 8.96 -10.79
N LEU A 153 -4.85 9.37 -11.69
CA LEU A 153 -3.72 8.55 -12.14
C LEU A 153 -2.53 8.71 -11.19
N PRO A 154 -1.60 7.72 -11.17
CA PRO A 154 -0.33 7.88 -10.47
C PRO A 154 0.39 9.14 -10.90
N SER A 155 1.03 9.85 -9.99
CA SER A 155 1.81 11.07 -10.30
C SER A 155 2.96 10.79 -11.26
N ARG A 156 3.55 9.61 -11.16
CA ARG A 156 4.65 9.13 -12.01
C ARG A 156 4.62 7.60 -12.14
N ARG A 157 5.36 7.06 -13.11
CA ARG A 157 5.44 5.62 -13.33
C ARG A 157 6.07 4.92 -12.14
N PRO A 158 5.53 3.76 -11.70
CA PRO A 158 6.13 2.96 -10.66
C PRO A 158 7.47 2.38 -11.11
N ARG A 159 8.24 1.88 -10.17
CA ARG A 159 9.58 1.34 -10.40
C ARG A 159 9.75 0.03 -9.64
N TYR A 160 10.72 -0.78 -10.05
CA TYR A 160 11.05 -2.03 -9.37
C TYR A 160 12.55 -2.32 -9.37
N LEU A 161 12.96 -3.22 -8.51
CA LEU A 161 14.26 -3.90 -8.55
C LEU A 161 14.04 -5.40 -8.32
N ILE A 162 14.99 -6.20 -8.81
CA ILE A 162 14.96 -7.66 -8.74
C ILE A 162 16.23 -8.14 -8.07
N GLU A 163 16.10 -8.76 -6.91
CA GLU A 163 17.22 -9.38 -6.18
C GLU A 163 17.25 -10.89 -6.42
N LEU A 164 18.43 -11.40 -6.69
CA LEU A 164 18.67 -12.83 -6.84
C LEU A 164 18.94 -13.45 -5.47
N LEU A 165 18.11 -14.38 -5.03
CA LEU A 165 18.28 -15.08 -3.77
C LEU A 165 18.56 -16.57 -4.01
N PRO A 166 19.53 -17.19 -3.30
CA PRO A 166 19.74 -18.62 -3.39
C PRO A 166 18.50 -19.37 -2.87
N PHE A 167 18.10 -20.38 -3.61
CA PHE A 167 16.99 -21.24 -3.25
C PHE A 167 17.45 -22.68 -3.04
N HIS A 168 17.20 -23.21 -1.85
CA HIS A 168 17.53 -24.57 -1.48
C HIS A 168 16.22 -25.38 -1.37
N PRO A 169 15.84 -26.15 -2.42
CA PRO A 169 14.62 -26.92 -2.36
C PRO A 169 14.69 -28.01 -1.25
N PRO A 170 13.57 -28.37 -0.64
CA PRO A 170 13.54 -29.46 0.32
C PRO A 170 14.13 -30.74 -0.29
N GLY A 171 15.06 -31.38 0.41
CA GLY A 171 15.76 -32.58 -0.08
C GLY A 171 17.05 -32.35 -0.87
N ALA A 172 17.40 -31.11 -1.23
CA ALA A 172 18.65 -30.81 -1.93
C ALA A 172 19.88 -31.29 -1.17
N GLN A 173 19.89 -31.19 0.15
CA GLN A 173 20.97 -31.68 1.00
C GLN A 173 21.08 -33.22 0.99
N ALA A 174 19.96 -33.93 0.89
CA ALA A 174 19.96 -35.38 0.79
C ALA A 174 20.54 -35.84 -0.55
N THR A 175 20.26 -35.13 -1.63
CA THR A 175 20.82 -35.40 -2.96
C THR A 175 22.31 -35.13 -3.01
N ALA A 176 22.79 -34.05 -2.40
CA ALA A 176 24.21 -33.74 -2.27
C ALA A 176 24.95 -34.79 -1.41
N ALA A 177 24.34 -35.24 -0.30
CA ALA A 177 24.87 -36.29 0.56
C ALA A 177 24.95 -37.67 -0.14
N ALA A 178 24.10 -37.92 -1.14
CA ALA A 178 24.12 -39.12 -1.98
C ALA A 178 25.08 -39.02 -3.16
N GLY A 179 25.93 -37.98 -3.23
CA GLY A 179 26.92 -37.80 -4.30
C GLY A 179 26.35 -37.17 -5.57
N GLY A 180 25.11 -36.67 -5.53
CA GLY A 180 24.52 -35.86 -6.61
C GLY A 180 25.09 -34.44 -6.60
N LEU A 181 25.26 -33.85 -7.78
CA LEU A 181 25.60 -32.43 -7.88
C LEU A 181 24.41 -31.59 -7.35
N ALA A 182 24.66 -30.83 -6.30
CA ALA A 182 23.71 -29.80 -5.86
C ALA A 182 23.65 -28.72 -6.95
N THR A 183 22.62 -28.71 -7.74
CA THR A 183 22.36 -27.61 -8.69
C THR A 183 21.93 -26.40 -7.90
N GLU A 184 22.72 -25.35 -7.93
CA GLU A 184 22.28 -24.05 -7.38
C GLU A 184 21.04 -23.62 -8.13
N SER A 185 20.03 -23.21 -7.40
CA SER A 185 18.81 -22.63 -7.97
C SER A 185 18.49 -21.32 -7.27
N TYR A 186 17.80 -20.46 -7.98
CA TYR A 186 17.54 -19.11 -7.51
C TYR A 186 16.04 -18.80 -7.51
N VAL A 187 15.68 -17.88 -6.64
CA VAL A 187 14.39 -17.23 -6.58
C VAL A 187 14.62 -15.71 -6.66
N TYR A 188 13.73 -15.02 -7.32
CA TYR A 188 13.80 -13.58 -7.49
C TYR A 188 12.92 -12.92 -6.44
N ARG A 189 13.50 -12.03 -5.63
CA ARG A 189 12.73 -11.11 -4.80
C ARG A 189 12.54 -9.82 -5.58
N ILE A 190 11.31 -9.50 -5.90
CA ILE A 190 10.92 -8.29 -6.60
C ILE A 190 10.45 -7.28 -5.56
N THR A 191 11.06 -6.12 -5.52
CA THR A 191 10.59 -4.99 -4.71
C THR A 191 10.14 -3.89 -5.64
N ALA A 192 8.89 -3.48 -5.53
CA ALA A 192 8.27 -2.45 -6.36
C ALA A 192 7.78 -1.29 -5.52
N ILE A 193 7.92 -0.06 -6.05
CA ILE A 193 7.36 1.16 -5.49
C ILE A 193 6.33 1.73 -6.45
N GLY A 194 5.14 2.01 -5.94
CA GLY A 194 4.08 2.71 -6.65
C GLY A 194 3.81 4.07 -6.02
N PHE A 195 3.34 5.00 -6.84
CA PHE A 195 3.07 6.38 -6.47
C PHE A 195 1.58 6.68 -6.57
N GLY A 196 1.07 7.43 -5.60
CA GLY A 196 -0.29 7.93 -5.62
C GLY A 196 -0.46 9.08 -6.62
N ALA A 197 -1.65 9.65 -6.69
CA ALA A 197 -1.89 10.88 -7.43
C ALA A 197 -1.11 12.05 -6.80
N GLN A 198 -0.85 11.99 -5.50
CA GLN A 198 0.08 12.89 -4.80
C GLN A 198 1.48 12.26 -4.77
N GLU A 199 2.50 13.03 -5.09
CA GLU A 199 3.90 12.54 -5.11
C GLU A 199 4.39 12.04 -3.76
N SER A 200 3.84 12.57 -2.67
CA SER A 200 4.17 12.16 -1.30
C SER A 200 3.58 10.81 -0.88
N THR A 201 2.59 10.30 -1.64
CA THR A 201 1.97 9.03 -1.34
C THR A 201 2.68 7.92 -2.09
N GLN A 202 3.31 7.04 -1.35
CA GLN A 202 4.10 5.93 -1.88
C GLN A 202 3.71 4.62 -1.20
N VAL A 203 3.72 3.53 -1.95
CA VAL A 203 3.53 2.17 -1.45
C VAL A 203 4.63 1.29 -2.01
N VAL A 204 5.29 0.54 -1.12
CA VAL A 204 6.30 -0.45 -1.50
C VAL A 204 5.73 -1.83 -1.28
N LEU A 205 5.82 -2.69 -2.29
CA LEU A 205 5.41 -4.08 -2.26
C LEU A 205 6.59 -4.99 -2.57
N GLN A 206 6.56 -6.18 -1.99
CA GLN A 206 7.52 -7.23 -2.31
C GLN A 206 6.82 -8.52 -2.70
N SER A 207 7.42 -9.23 -3.66
CA SER A 207 6.96 -10.53 -4.14
C SER A 207 8.15 -11.43 -4.37
N TYR A 208 7.96 -12.74 -4.26
CA TYR A 208 8.96 -13.75 -4.62
C TYR A 208 8.49 -14.46 -5.87
N TYR A 209 9.35 -14.53 -6.84
CA TYR A 209 9.07 -15.15 -8.12
C TYR A 209 10.12 -16.21 -8.46
N ARG A 210 9.68 -17.35 -8.98
CA ARG A 210 10.57 -18.42 -9.45
C ARG A 210 10.27 -18.72 -10.90
N LYS A 211 11.24 -18.43 -11.77
CA LYS A 211 11.15 -18.83 -13.16
C LYS A 211 11.30 -20.35 -13.27
N GLN A 212 10.38 -20.98 -13.95
CA GLN A 212 10.47 -22.42 -14.21
C GLN A 212 11.41 -22.68 -15.38
N ALA A 213 12.25 -23.72 -15.27
CA ALA A 213 13.05 -24.15 -16.41
C ALA A 213 12.13 -24.63 -17.54
N VAL A 214 12.33 -24.08 -18.73
CA VAL A 214 11.61 -24.54 -19.93
C VAL A 214 12.02 -26.00 -20.17
N GLY A 215 11.13 -26.95 -19.90
CA GLY A 215 11.42 -28.38 -20.09
C GLY A 215 11.08 -29.29 -18.89
N ALA A 216 10.69 -28.74 -17.72
CA ALA A 216 10.19 -29.51 -16.61
C ALA A 216 8.66 -29.72 -16.73
N GLY A 217 8.22 -30.30 -17.83
CA GLY A 217 6.89 -30.90 -17.91
C GLY A 217 6.92 -32.27 -17.22
N PRO A 218 5.77 -32.72 -16.63
CA PRO A 218 5.65 -34.00 -15.96
C PRO A 218 5.88 -35.18 -16.90
#